data_e6c7dc0aaa9d476c19024ed9d0db111f
#
_entry.id   e6c7dc0aaa9d476c19024ed9d0db111f
#
_cell.length_a   1.000
_cell.length_b   1.000
_cell.length_c   1.000
_cell.angle_alpha   90.00
_cell.angle_beta   90.00
_cell.angle_gamma   90.00
#
_symmetry.space_group_name_H-M   'P 1'
#
loop_
_entity.id
_entity.type
_entity.pdbx_description
1 polymer ?
#
loop_
_entity_poly.entity_id
_entity_poly.type
_entity_poly.pdbx_seq_one_letter_code
_entity_poly.pdbx_strand_id
1 'polypeptide(L)'
;MSLNIPASVDDLTPSWFSEALGEKVTAVEVLDAHSGTTGRARVRLTSESLPETLFVKLQPFTPEQRAFLRQVGLGVAEARLYAKLGSELPVRIPRVWHSATDEAEGSFVMVLEDLVASGCRFPTPHDDDILDVARSAMTELAVLHSTYSGRGIPWLATPDGMRRKPDDPKTAARRTHFIRLALDQFGAEMGPEFRRLAQLYIERSGDIIGLFGEGALTLIHGDTHSGNLFVDDGRTGFYDWAVVGRGPGMRDVAYFLCNSLPTDVRRSEQHTLLASYRCALEDNGVALDERTALEQYRLFSLYSWIAAVSTAAVGSQWQPIEIARAAMVLTTTAIEDLAVVELLEQRLP
;
A
#
# COMPACT_ATOMS: atom_id res chain seq x y z
N MET A 1 28.18 -16.36 -6.93
CA MET A 1 28.23 -14.89 -7.12
C MET A 1 26.81 -14.39 -7.00
N SER A 2 26.55 -13.30 -6.31
CA SER A 2 25.20 -12.72 -6.31
C SER A 2 24.93 -12.15 -7.70
N LEU A 3 23.75 -12.44 -8.25
CA LEU A 3 23.29 -11.88 -9.51
C LEU A 3 23.31 -10.34 -9.43
N ASN A 4 23.82 -9.69 -10.48
CA ASN A 4 23.86 -8.23 -10.53
C ASN A 4 22.42 -7.66 -10.63
N ILE A 5 22.07 -6.67 -9.80
CA ILE A 5 20.77 -6.01 -9.85
C ILE A 5 20.78 -4.98 -11.00
N PRO A 6 19.85 -5.10 -11.98
CA PRO A 6 19.75 -4.15 -13.09
C PRO A 6 19.56 -2.71 -12.62
N ALA A 7 20.33 -1.80 -13.17
CA ALA A 7 20.22 -0.37 -12.90
C ALA A 7 19.21 0.32 -13.85
N SER A 8 18.98 -0.28 -15.02
CA SER A 8 18.06 0.23 -16.05
C SER A 8 17.47 -0.93 -16.85
N VAL A 9 16.56 -0.62 -17.77
CA VAL A 9 15.98 -1.61 -18.69
C VAL A 9 17.00 -2.17 -19.67
N ASP A 10 18.09 -1.46 -19.95
CA ASP A 10 19.13 -1.90 -20.86
C ASP A 10 19.95 -3.08 -20.28
N ASP A 11 19.93 -3.24 -18.96
CA ASP A 11 20.58 -4.34 -18.25
C ASP A 11 19.73 -5.63 -18.27
N LEU A 12 18.49 -5.57 -18.72
CA LEU A 12 17.55 -6.68 -18.82
C LEU A 12 17.86 -7.54 -20.07
N THR A 13 19.03 -8.16 -20.07
CA THR A 13 19.55 -8.96 -21.21
C THR A 13 19.09 -10.41 -21.16
N PRO A 14 19.15 -11.16 -22.29
CA PRO A 14 18.88 -12.60 -22.30
C PRO A 14 19.75 -13.40 -21.32
N SER A 15 21.01 -13.01 -21.15
CA SER A 15 21.92 -13.66 -20.19
C SER A 15 21.51 -13.39 -18.75
N TRP A 16 21.12 -12.14 -18.44
CA TRP A 16 20.63 -11.79 -17.10
C TRP A 16 19.37 -12.57 -16.75
N PHE A 17 18.37 -12.61 -17.65
CA PHE A 17 17.15 -13.40 -17.42
C PHE A 17 17.43 -14.89 -17.28
N SER A 18 18.34 -15.42 -18.09
CA SER A 18 18.70 -16.84 -17.99
C SER A 18 19.30 -17.19 -16.62
N GLU A 19 20.15 -16.31 -16.07
CA GLU A 19 20.70 -16.48 -14.73
C GLU A 19 19.65 -16.28 -13.63
N ALA A 20 18.82 -15.22 -13.75
CA ALA A 20 17.79 -14.87 -12.77
C ALA A 20 16.70 -15.93 -12.64
N LEU A 21 16.28 -16.52 -13.76
CA LEU A 21 15.15 -17.44 -13.83
C LEU A 21 15.56 -18.92 -13.84
N GLY A 22 16.86 -19.20 -14.01
CA GLY A 22 17.37 -20.57 -14.10
C GLY A 22 16.98 -21.31 -15.38
N GLU A 23 16.47 -20.59 -16.40
CA GLU A 23 15.94 -21.12 -17.65
C GLU A 23 16.55 -20.39 -18.84
N LYS A 24 16.73 -21.09 -19.96
CA LYS A 24 17.36 -20.49 -21.14
C LYS A 24 16.44 -19.45 -21.78
N VAL A 25 16.92 -18.21 -21.83
CA VAL A 25 16.29 -17.09 -22.55
C VAL A 25 17.19 -16.71 -23.73
N THR A 26 16.65 -16.71 -24.94
CA THR A 26 17.41 -16.44 -26.18
C THR A 26 17.21 -15.03 -26.72
N ALA A 27 16.08 -14.39 -26.41
CA ALA A 27 15.81 -13.00 -26.76
C ALA A 27 14.94 -12.32 -25.70
N VAL A 28 15.12 -11.02 -25.57
CA VAL A 28 14.31 -10.11 -24.73
C VAL A 28 13.90 -8.91 -25.55
N GLU A 29 12.62 -8.56 -25.52
CA GLU A 29 12.07 -7.35 -26.10
C GLU A 29 11.40 -6.56 -24.99
N VAL A 30 11.78 -5.30 -24.80
CA VAL A 30 11.08 -4.38 -23.89
C VAL A 30 9.85 -3.84 -24.62
N LEU A 31 8.65 -4.24 -24.19
CA LEU A 31 7.40 -3.84 -24.81
C LEU A 31 7.00 -2.43 -24.43
N ASP A 32 7.16 -2.11 -23.16
CA ASP A 32 6.99 -0.76 -22.62
C ASP A 32 7.89 -0.58 -21.37
N ALA A 33 8.24 0.65 -21.06
CA ALA A 33 8.99 0.98 -19.86
C ALA A 33 8.58 2.38 -19.36
N HIS A 34 8.45 2.50 -18.04
CA HIS A 34 8.09 3.73 -17.36
C HIS A 34 8.93 3.92 -16.10
N SER A 35 9.32 5.16 -15.81
CA SER A 35 9.99 5.52 -14.56
C SER A 35 9.16 6.57 -13.81
N GLY A 36 8.66 6.16 -12.65
CA GLY A 36 7.99 7.01 -11.69
C GLY A 36 8.68 6.90 -10.33
N THR A 37 7.91 6.55 -9.29
CA THR A 37 8.46 6.19 -7.96
C THR A 37 9.40 4.99 -8.07
N THR A 38 9.07 4.02 -8.94
CA THR A 38 9.93 2.89 -9.32
C THR A 38 10.03 2.81 -10.83
N GLY A 39 11.07 2.14 -11.34
CA GLY A 39 11.16 1.73 -12.73
C GLY A 39 10.24 0.51 -12.95
N ARG A 40 9.54 0.47 -14.08
CA ARG A 40 8.62 -0.61 -14.48
C ARG A 40 8.86 -0.91 -15.95
N ALA A 41 8.85 -2.19 -16.31
CA ALA A 41 8.91 -2.61 -17.70
C ALA A 41 8.07 -3.86 -17.92
N ARG A 42 7.39 -3.96 -19.06
CA ARG A 42 6.85 -5.21 -19.57
C ARG A 42 7.84 -5.73 -20.61
N VAL A 43 8.20 -6.98 -20.49
CA VAL A 43 9.17 -7.63 -21.38
C VAL A 43 8.55 -8.86 -22.02
N ARG A 44 8.91 -9.09 -23.29
CA ARG A 44 8.64 -10.35 -23.97
C ARG A 44 9.92 -11.17 -23.97
N LEU A 45 9.82 -12.43 -23.57
CA LEU A 45 10.92 -13.37 -23.54
C LEU A 45 10.76 -14.43 -24.63
N THR A 46 11.86 -14.84 -25.26
CA THR A 46 11.90 -16.05 -26.07
C THR A 46 12.56 -17.16 -25.26
N SER A 47 11.73 -18.09 -24.77
CA SER A 47 12.10 -19.24 -23.95
C SER A 47 11.13 -20.40 -24.23
N GLU A 48 11.55 -21.64 -23.97
CA GLU A 48 10.71 -22.82 -24.13
C GLU A 48 9.79 -23.10 -22.91
N SER A 49 10.16 -22.60 -21.73
CA SER A 49 9.54 -22.97 -20.45
C SER A 49 8.93 -21.79 -19.68
N LEU A 50 9.27 -20.55 -20.06
CA LEU A 50 8.80 -19.36 -19.39
C LEU A 50 7.56 -18.76 -20.08
N PRO A 51 6.74 -17.96 -19.37
CA PRO A 51 5.71 -17.15 -19.99
C PRO A 51 6.27 -16.23 -21.07
N GLU A 52 5.47 -15.97 -22.10
CA GLU A 52 5.85 -15.06 -23.18
C GLU A 52 6.14 -13.66 -22.67
N THR A 53 5.36 -13.17 -21.71
CA THR A 53 5.53 -11.83 -21.14
C THR A 53 5.67 -11.87 -19.62
N LEU A 54 6.52 -10.98 -19.11
CA LEU A 54 6.74 -10.78 -17.68
C LEU A 54 6.71 -9.27 -17.36
N PHE A 55 6.41 -8.96 -16.11
CA PHE A 55 6.49 -7.61 -15.57
C PHE A 55 7.74 -7.48 -14.70
N VAL A 56 8.55 -6.47 -14.97
CA VAL A 56 9.76 -6.18 -14.19
C VAL A 56 9.59 -4.87 -13.46
N LYS A 57 9.80 -4.91 -12.13
CA LYS A 57 9.86 -3.72 -11.29
C LYS A 57 11.28 -3.57 -10.75
N LEU A 58 11.85 -2.39 -10.91
CA LEU A 58 13.25 -2.13 -10.56
C LEU A 58 13.40 -0.70 -10.04
N GLN A 59 14.62 -0.34 -9.64
CA GLN A 59 14.89 1.03 -9.21
C GLN A 59 14.56 2.03 -10.34
N PRO A 60 14.23 3.30 -9.99
CA PRO A 60 13.97 4.34 -10.99
C PRO A 60 15.15 4.56 -11.92
N PHE A 61 14.87 5.05 -13.14
CA PHE A 61 15.89 5.14 -14.18
C PHE A 61 16.85 6.32 -14.00
N THR A 62 16.44 7.38 -13.26
CA THR A 62 17.31 8.54 -13.04
C THR A 62 18.00 8.54 -11.67
N PRO A 63 19.23 9.08 -11.56
CA PRO A 63 19.95 9.16 -10.28
C PRO A 63 19.17 9.95 -9.20
N GLU A 64 18.46 11.00 -9.58
CA GLU A 64 17.68 11.87 -8.69
C GLU A 64 16.52 11.08 -8.08
N GLN A 65 15.76 10.35 -8.90
CA GLN A 65 14.67 9.50 -8.44
C GLN A 65 15.18 8.38 -7.52
N ARG A 66 16.34 7.77 -7.84
CA ARG A 66 16.98 6.75 -6.97
C ARG A 66 17.38 7.32 -5.62
N ALA A 67 17.94 8.55 -5.59
CA ALA A 67 18.32 9.21 -4.34
C ALA A 67 17.09 9.47 -3.46
N PHE A 68 15.99 9.92 -4.06
CA PHE A 68 14.71 10.10 -3.35
C PHE A 68 14.18 8.76 -2.82
N LEU A 69 14.14 7.72 -3.67
CA LEU A 69 13.65 6.39 -3.28
C LEU A 69 14.42 5.81 -2.11
N ARG A 70 15.77 5.93 -2.11
CA ARG A 70 16.62 5.52 -0.98
C ARG A 70 16.27 6.25 0.31
N GLN A 71 15.97 7.54 0.22
CA GLN A 71 15.61 8.35 1.40
C GLN A 71 14.29 7.90 2.03
N VAL A 72 13.31 7.46 1.23
CA VAL A 72 12.00 7.01 1.69
C VAL A 72 11.90 5.50 1.93
N GLY A 73 12.89 4.72 1.46
CA GLY A 73 12.99 3.27 1.71
C GLY A 73 12.02 2.40 0.93
N LEU A 74 11.37 2.94 -0.12
CA LEU A 74 10.41 2.19 -0.94
C LEU A 74 11.11 1.23 -1.91
N GLY A 75 10.43 0.17 -2.31
CA GLY A 75 10.89 -0.84 -3.28
C GLY A 75 11.71 -1.96 -2.66
N VAL A 76 12.70 -1.66 -1.81
CA VAL A 76 13.49 -2.69 -1.11
C VAL A 76 12.61 -3.55 -0.20
N ALA A 77 11.65 -2.95 0.51
CA ALA A 77 10.75 -3.67 1.40
C ALA A 77 9.86 -4.65 0.63
N GLU A 78 9.32 -4.24 -0.52
CA GLU A 78 8.52 -5.07 -1.39
C GLU A 78 9.33 -6.23 -1.99
N ALA A 79 10.50 -5.94 -2.54
CA ALA A 79 11.38 -6.97 -3.11
C ALA A 79 11.81 -7.99 -2.05
N ARG A 80 12.08 -7.53 -0.82
CA ARG A 80 12.37 -8.41 0.31
C ARG A 80 11.17 -9.28 0.70
N LEU A 81 9.96 -8.71 0.70
CA LEU A 81 8.72 -9.47 0.94
C LEU A 81 8.61 -10.61 -0.07
N TYR A 82 8.71 -10.29 -1.35
CA TYR A 82 8.62 -11.29 -2.42
C TYR A 82 9.72 -12.35 -2.35
N ALA A 83 10.95 -11.96 -2.04
CA ALA A 83 12.06 -12.91 -1.90
C ALA A 83 11.90 -13.86 -0.70
N LYS A 84 11.27 -13.40 0.39
CA LYS A 84 11.19 -14.16 1.64
C LYS A 84 9.85 -14.84 1.88
N LEU A 85 8.76 -14.25 1.42
CA LEU A 85 7.39 -14.72 1.70
C LEU A 85 6.53 -14.87 0.44
N GLY A 86 7.00 -14.50 -0.75
CA GLY A 86 6.16 -14.46 -1.94
C GLY A 86 5.34 -15.74 -2.18
N SER A 87 5.96 -16.92 -2.08
CA SER A 87 5.28 -18.21 -2.24
C SER A 87 4.46 -18.66 -1.02
N GLU A 88 4.63 -18.00 0.14
CA GLU A 88 3.98 -18.36 1.41
C GLU A 88 2.84 -17.40 1.77
N LEU A 89 2.68 -16.30 1.02
CA LEU A 89 1.58 -15.37 1.25
C LEU A 89 0.24 -16.08 0.98
N PRO A 90 -0.70 -16.04 1.93
CA PRO A 90 -1.96 -16.78 1.81
C PRO A 90 -2.96 -16.13 0.85
N VAL A 91 -2.64 -14.95 0.33
CA VAL A 91 -3.47 -14.14 -0.58
C VAL A 91 -2.93 -14.21 -2.00
N ARG A 92 -3.77 -13.93 -3.00
CA ARG A 92 -3.35 -13.85 -4.40
C ARG A 92 -2.45 -12.62 -4.61
N ILE A 93 -1.22 -12.87 -5.03
CA ILE A 93 -0.25 -11.86 -5.47
C ILE A 93 0.22 -12.20 -6.88
N PRO A 94 0.86 -11.27 -7.63
CA PRO A 94 1.56 -11.64 -8.86
C PRO A 94 2.54 -12.78 -8.59
N ARG A 95 2.55 -13.82 -9.42
CA ARG A 95 3.57 -14.89 -9.30
C ARG A 95 4.96 -14.26 -9.34
N VAL A 96 5.76 -14.56 -8.35
CA VAL A 96 7.16 -14.08 -8.26
C VAL A 96 8.07 -15.06 -8.96
N TRP A 97 8.73 -14.62 -10.02
CA TRP A 97 9.71 -15.41 -10.75
C TRP A 97 11.13 -15.19 -10.22
N HIS A 98 11.44 -13.93 -9.88
CA HIS A 98 12.72 -13.57 -9.25
C HIS A 98 12.52 -12.31 -8.41
N SER A 99 13.23 -12.22 -7.28
CA SER A 99 13.28 -10.99 -6.49
C SER A 99 14.62 -10.91 -5.76
N ALA A 100 15.29 -9.77 -5.90
CA ALA A 100 16.58 -9.52 -5.27
C ALA A 100 16.72 -8.07 -4.80
N THR A 101 17.49 -7.87 -3.74
CA THR A 101 17.80 -6.56 -3.17
C THR A 101 19.27 -6.46 -2.82
N ASP A 102 19.85 -5.26 -3.00
CA ASP A 102 21.04 -4.82 -2.31
C ASP A 102 20.66 -3.72 -1.33
N GLU A 103 20.64 -4.05 -0.05
CA GLU A 103 20.21 -3.13 1.00
C GLU A 103 21.20 -1.99 1.24
N ALA A 104 22.49 -2.23 0.99
CA ALA A 104 23.53 -1.22 1.16
C ALA A 104 23.40 -0.11 0.09
N GLU A 105 23.13 -0.52 -1.14
CA GLU A 105 22.93 0.40 -2.26
C GLU A 105 21.47 0.88 -2.39
N GLY A 106 20.52 0.21 -1.71
CA GLY A 106 19.09 0.49 -1.84
C GLY A 106 18.53 0.13 -3.21
N SER A 107 19.20 -0.79 -3.93
CA SER A 107 18.78 -1.27 -5.24
C SER A 107 17.95 -2.56 -5.13
N PHE A 108 17.08 -2.78 -6.09
CA PHE A 108 16.21 -3.95 -6.14
C PHE A 108 15.76 -4.27 -7.56
N VAL A 109 15.35 -5.50 -7.75
CA VAL A 109 14.66 -5.97 -8.96
C VAL A 109 13.65 -7.03 -8.56
N MET A 110 12.49 -7.02 -9.22
CA MET A 110 11.44 -8.03 -9.11
C MET A 110 11.00 -8.42 -10.52
N VAL A 111 11.00 -9.71 -10.83
CA VAL A 111 10.42 -10.27 -12.06
C VAL A 111 9.14 -10.97 -11.66
N LEU A 112 8.05 -10.45 -12.12
CA LEU A 112 6.70 -10.79 -11.69
C LEU A 112 5.86 -11.28 -12.88
N GLU A 113 4.77 -11.92 -12.57
CA GLU A 113 3.69 -12.21 -13.52
C GLU A 113 3.21 -10.92 -14.19
N ASP A 114 3.00 -11.00 -15.51
CA ASP A 114 2.29 -9.98 -16.25
C ASP A 114 0.78 -10.21 -16.07
N LEU A 115 0.19 -9.53 -15.09
CA LEU A 115 -1.22 -9.69 -14.73
C LEU A 115 -2.18 -9.37 -15.90
N VAL A 116 -1.78 -8.47 -16.80
CA VAL A 116 -2.58 -8.16 -18.01
C VAL A 116 -2.59 -9.37 -18.95
N ALA A 117 -1.42 -9.96 -19.18
CA ALA A 117 -1.32 -11.15 -20.03
C ALA A 117 -1.99 -12.39 -19.40
N SER A 118 -2.04 -12.45 -18.07
CA SER A 118 -2.77 -13.50 -17.34
C SER A 118 -4.29 -13.30 -17.33
N GLY A 119 -4.81 -12.22 -17.93
CA GLY A 119 -6.25 -11.94 -18.00
C GLY A 119 -6.84 -11.36 -16.71
N CYS A 120 -6.03 -10.92 -15.77
CA CYS A 120 -6.51 -10.27 -14.57
C CYS A 120 -7.12 -8.90 -14.88
N ARG A 121 -8.18 -8.54 -14.15
CA ARG A 121 -8.85 -7.24 -14.24
C ARG A 121 -8.36 -6.32 -13.11
N PHE A 122 -8.26 -5.04 -13.41
CA PHE A 122 -7.90 -4.00 -12.43
C PHE A 122 -9.14 -3.20 -12.07
N PRO A 123 -9.66 -3.34 -10.84
CA PRO A 123 -10.91 -2.70 -10.45
C PRO A 123 -10.73 -1.19 -10.26
N THR A 124 -11.81 -0.46 -10.57
CA THR A 124 -11.93 0.97 -10.29
C THR A 124 -13.09 1.24 -9.33
N PRO A 125 -13.09 2.37 -8.62
CA PRO A 125 -14.19 2.74 -7.73
C PRO A 125 -15.56 2.84 -8.41
N HIS A 126 -15.58 2.96 -9.74
CA HIS A 126 -16.80 3.16 -10.53
C HIS A 126 -17.29 1.89 -11.25
N ASP A 127 -16.65 0.75 -11.00
CA ASP A 127 -17.10 -0.51 -11.60
C ASP A 127 -18.40 -0.97 -10.92
N ASP A 128 -19.34 -1.53 -11.71
CA ASP A 128 -20.63 -1.98 -11.20
C ASP A 128 -20.50 -3.09 -10.14
N ASP A 129 -19.42 -3.86 -10.19
CA ASP A 129 -19.12 -4.96 -9.25
C ASP A 129 -18.16 -4.58 -8.11
N ILE A 130 -17.93 -3.27 -7.89
CA ILE A 130 -16.99 -2.81 -6.83
C ILE A 130 -17.33 -3.37 -5.45
N LEU A 131 -18.61 -3.64 -5.18
CA LEU A 131 -19.03 -4.22 -3.91
C LEU A 131 -18.62 -5.71 -3.79
N ASP A 132 -18.63 -6.47 -4.88
CA ASP A 132 -18.15 -7.85 -4.87
C ASP A 132 -16.62 -7.90 -4.72
N VAL A 133 -15.91 -6.97 -5.34
CA VAL A 133 -14.47 -6.76 -5.11
C VAL A 133 -14.21 -6.43 -3.64
N ALA A 134 -15.03 -5.56 -3.04
CA ALA A 134 -14.90 -5.20 -1.61
C ALA A 134 -15.12 -6.40 -0.69
N ARG A 135 -16.14 -7.21 -0.93
CA ARG A 135 -16.40 -8.43 -0.15
C ARG A 135 -15.23 -9.43 -0.25
N SER A 136 -14.74 -9.65 -1.47
CA SER A 136 -13.56 -10.49 -1.70
C SER A 136 -12.33 -9.92 -0.98
N ALA A 137 -12.07 -8.61 -1.08
CA ALA A 137 -10.96 -7.95 -0.40
C ALA A 137 -11.03 -8.12 1.14
N MET A 138 -12.23 -8.01 1.75
CA MET A 138 -12.40 -8.24 3.18
C MET A 138 -12.02 -9.66 3.59
N THR A 139 -12.42 -10.66 2.80
CA THR A 139 -12.05 -12.06 3.04
C THR A 139 -10.54 -12.27 2.91
N GLU A 140 -9.94 -11.80 1.84
CA GLU A 140 -8.49 -11.95 1.61
C GLU A 140 -7.65 -11.23 2.67
N LEU A 141 -8.02 -10.01 3.06
CA LEU A 141 -7.37 -9.29 4.15
C LEU A 141 -7.51 -10.03 5.49
N ALA A 142 -8.66 -10.63 5.78
CA ALA A 142 -8.84 -11.42 6.98
C ALA A 142 -7.92 -12.65 7.01
N VAL A 143 -7.76 -13.34 5.88
CA VAL A 143 -6.84 -14.48 5.73
C VAL A 143 -5.38 -14.02 5.92
N LEU A 144 -4.98 -12.91 5.31
CA LEU A 144 -3.64 -12.34 5.49
C LEU A 144 -3.39 -12.02 6.96
N HIS A 145 -4.29 -11.26 7.57
CA HIS A 145 -4.12 -10.73 8.91
C HIS A 145 -4.16 -11.83 9.98
N SER A 146 -5.02 -12.82 9.83
CA SER A 146 -5.07 -13.97 10.75
C SER A 146 -3.81 -14.83 10.66
N THR A 147 -3.32 -15.10 9.45
CA THR A 147 -2.12 -15.91 9.23
C THR A 147 -0.90 -15.33 9.94
N TYR A 148 -0.76 -14.01 9.96
CA TYR A 148 0.40 -13.35 10.58
C TYR A 148 0.10 -12.69 11.93
N SER A 149 -1.09 -12.91 12.50
CA SER A 149 -1.47 -12.35 13.81
C SER A 149 -0.50 -12.78 14.90
N GLY A 150 0.07 -11.82 15.60
CA GLY A 150 1.03 -12.05 16.68
C GLY A 150 2.38 -12.64 16.25
N ARG A 151 2.58 -12.99 14.98
CA ARG A 151 3.85 -13.54 14.49
C ARG A 151 4.90 -12.46 14.36
N GLY A 152 6.11 -12.73 14.84
CA GLY A 152 7.28 -11.90 14.59
C GLY A 152 7.78 -12.11 13.17
N ILE A 153 8.04 -11.01 12.46
CA ILE A 153 8.71 -11.02 11.14
C ILE A 153 9.98 -10.20 11.32
N PRO A 154 11.14 -10.84 11.64
CA PRO A 154 12.33 -10.15 12.13
C PRO A 154 12.92 -9.09 11.20
N TRP A 155 12.74 -9.27 9.89
CA TRP A 155 13.26 -8.34 8.88
C TRP A 155 12.28 -7.22 8.51
N LEU A 156 11.04 -7.26 9.01
CA LEU A 156 10.03 -6.26 8.73
C LEU A 156 10.00 -5.22 9.85
N ALA A 157 10.00 -3.95 9.48
CA ALA A 157 9.91 -2.87 10.44
C ALA A 157 8.66 -3.02 11.34
N THR A 158 8.88 -2.93 12.64
CA THR A 158 7.79 -2.90 13.61
C THR A 158 7.30 -1.47 13.80
N PRO A 159 6.05 -1.27 14.26
CA PRO A 159 5.58 0.05 14.68
C PRO A 159 6.41 0.68 15.80
N ASP A 160 7.33 -0.07 16.43
CA ASP A 160 8.27 0.48 17.41
C ASP A 160 9.16 1.58 16.81
N GLY A 161 9.37 1.58 15.48
CA GLY A 161 9.91 2.74 14.78
C GLY A 161 8.94 3.94 14.76
N MET A 162 7.64 3.70 14.95
CA MET A 162 6.59 4.71 15.16
C MET A 162 6.34 5.00 16.63
N ARG A 163 6.76 4.11 17.56
CA ARG A 163 6.69 4.35 19.01
C ARG A 163 7.64 5.46 19.39
N ARG A 164 7.05 6.54 19.87
CA ARG A 164 7.62 7.63 20.67
C ARG A 164 9.14 7.64 20.79
N LYS A 165 9.82 8.05 19.75
CA LYS A 165 10.96 8.95 20.02
C LYS A 165 10.34 10.27 20.44
N PRO A 166 10.84 10.90 21.53
CA PRO A 166 10.40 12.24 21.88
C PRO A 166 10.38 13.08 20.60
N ASP A 167 9.32 13.84 20.38
CA ASP A 167 9.17 14.64 19.18
C ASP A 167 10.30 15.67 19.14
N ASP A 168 11.42 15.30 18.49
CA ASP A 168 12.34 16.33 18.10
C ASP A 168 11.67 17.23 17.04
N PRO A 169 11.90 18.55 17.08
CA PRO A 169 11.23 19.51 16.19
C PRO A 169 11.38 19.19 14.70
N LYS A 170 12.49 18.54 14.29
CA LYS A 170 12.72 18.16 12.88
C LYS A 170 11.82 17.00 12.46
N THR A 171 11.62 16.03 13.32
CA THR A 171 10.72 14.90 13.06
C THR A 171 9.27 15.38 13.01
N ALA A 172 8.83 16.22 13.94
CA ALA A 172 7.51 16.84 13.92
C ALA A 172 7.29 17.69 12.66
N ALA A 173 8.28 18.52 12.28
CA ALA A 173 8.19 19.34 11.07
C ALA A 173 8.05 18.49 9.79
N ARG A 174 8.84 17.42 9.65
CA ARG A 174 8.72 16.49 8.50
C ARG A 174 7.36 15.83 8.45
N ARG A 175 6.85 15.36 9.58
CA ARG A 175 5.57 14.66 9.72
C ARG A 175 4.39 15.53 9.32
N THR A 176 4.43 16.80 9.66
CA THR A 176 3.35 17.75 9.42
C THR A 176 3.49 18.56 8.12
N HIS A 177 4.63 18.43 7.42
CA HIS A 177 4.96 19.26 6.26
C HIS A 177 3.86 19.25 5.18
N PHE A 178 3.47 18.07 4.72
CA PHE A 178 2.47 17.95 3.66
C PHE A 178 1.06 18.32 4.12
N ILE A 179 0.74 18.11 5.39
CA ILE A 179 -0.56 18.54 5.93
C ILE A 179 -0.63 20.07 6.04
N ARG A 180 0.45 20.75 6.42
CA ARG A 180 0.53 22.23 6.36
C ARG A 180 0.35 22.74 4.94
N LEU A 181 1.09 22.14 4.00
CA LEU A 181 1.01 22.50 2.59
C LEU A 181 -0.41 22.31 2.03
N ALA A 182 -1.06 21.19 2.36
CA ALA A 182 -2.45 20.93 1.97
C ALA A 182 -3.44 21.90 2.62
N LEU A 183 -3.23 22.26 3.88
CA LEU A 183 -4.07 23.24 4.57
C LEU A 183 -4.00 24.59 3.89
N ASP A 184 -2.81 25.03 3.49
CA ASP A 184 -2.61 26.28 2.77
C ASP A 184 -3.24 26.24 1.37
N GLN A 185 -3.11 25.12 0.65
CA GLN A 185 -3.61 25.00 -0.73
C GLN A 185 -5.11 24.75 -0.82
N PHE A 186 -5.66 23.88 0.04
CA PHE A 186 -7.01 23.35 -0.09
C PHE A 186 -7.94 23.69 1.09
N GLY A 187 -7.42 24.26 2.18
CA GLY A 187 -8.19 24.47 3.39
C GLY A 187 -9.44 25.35 3.23
N ALA A 188 -9.44 26.30 2.28
CA ALA A 188 -10.61 27.12 1.99
C ALA A 188 -11.70 26.32 1.24
N GLU A 189 -11.30 25.44 0.34
CA GLU A 189 -12.18 24.60 -0.50
C GLU A 189 -12.77 23.42 0.27
N MET A 190 -11.96 22.76 1.10
CA MET A 190 -12.30 21.50 1.76
C MET A 190 -13.19 21.63 3.00
N GLY A 191 -13.47 22.83 3.45
CA GLY A 191 -14.42 23.06 4.53
C GLY A 191 -13.84 23.08 5.95
N PRO A 192 -14.70 23.26 6.98
CA PRO A 192 -14.27 23.49 8.37
C PRO A 192 -13.67 22.24 9.03
N GLU A 193 -14.23 21.04 8.81
CA GLU A 193 -13.73 19.82 9.44
C GLU A 193 -12.34 19.42 8.91
N PHE A 194 -12.08 19.59 7.62
CA PHE A 194 -10.75 19.43 7.06
C PHE A 194 -9.72 20.33 7.78
N ARG A 195 -10.07 21.61 7.96
CA ARG A 195 -9.18 22.57 8.65
C ARG A 195 -8.95 22.18 10.11
N ARG A 196 -10.04 21.79 10.82
CA ARG A 196 -9.97 21.37 12.23
C ARG A 196 -9.07 20.14 12.39
N LEU A 197 -9.25 19.13 11.54
CA LEU A 197 -8.43 17.94 11.57
C LEU A 197 -6.96 18.22 11.22
N ALA A 198 -6.72 19.01 10.16
CA ALA A 198 -5.36 19.40 9.76
C ALA A 198 -4.63 20.13 10.89
N GLN A 199 -5.33 21.06 11.56
CA GLN A 199 -4.78 21.79 12.68
C GLN A 199 -4.47 20.89 13.88
N LEU A 200 -5.41 20.02 14.26
CA LEU A 200 -5.23 19.03 15.32
C LEU A 200 -4.05 18.10 15.02
N TYR A 201 -3.94 17.61 13.78
CA TYR A 201 -2.79 16.79 13.38
C TYR A 201 -1.47 17.54 13.45
N ILE A 202 -1.43 18.80 13.01
CA ILE A 202 -0.23 19.64 13.06
C ILE A 202 0.24 19.83 14.52
N GLU A 203 -0.70 20.04 15.43
CA GLU A 203 -0.41 20.30 16.85
C GLU A 203 -0.04 19.03 17.63
N ARG A 204 -0.67 17.90 17.29
CA ARG A 204 -0.63 16.66 18.08
C ARG A 204 -0.15 15.43 17.29
N SER A 205 0.60 15.64 16.19
CA SER A 205 1.00 14.54 15.29
C SER A 205 1.74 13.39 15.99
N GLY A 206 2.54 13.68 17.01
CA GLY A 206 3.26 12.66 17.78
C GLY A 206 2.33 11.72 18.56
N ASP A 207 1.35 12.30 19.24
CA ASP A 207 0.35 11.54 19.99
C ASP A 207 -0.55 10.73 19.04
N ILE A 208 -1.00 11.35 17.96
CA ILE A 208 -1.84 10.71 16.92
C ILE A 208 -1.13 9.50 16.31
N ILE A 209 0.13 9.63 15.90
CA ILE A 209 0.92 8.50 15.37
C ILE A 209 1.09 7.40 16.42
N GLY A 210 1.20 7.77 17.70
CA GLY A 210 1.25 6.81 18.81
C GLY A 210 0.00 5.90 18.85
N LEU A 211 -1.17 6.42 18.51
CA LEU A 211 -2.42 5.64 18.47
C LEU A 211 -2.41 4.57 17.36
N PHE A 212 -1.68 4.79 16.25
CA PHE A 212 -1.62 3.83 15.15
C PHE A 212 -0.89 2.52 15.47
N GLY A 213 -0.20 2.45 16.60
CA GLY A 213 0.40 1.22 17.12
C GLY A 213 -0.51 0.40 18.03
N GLU A 214 -1.73 0.84 18.28
CA GLU A 214 -2.66 0.17 19.19
C GLU A 214 -3.41 -0.99 18.51
N GLY A 215 -3.41 -2.15 19.14
CA GLY A 215 -4.09 -3.35 18.68
C GLY A 215 -3.14 -4.50 18.39
N ALA A 216 -3.72 -5.64 18.01
CA ALA A 216 -2.96 -6.82 17.63
C ALA A 216 -2.20 -6.58 16.31
N LEU A 217 -0.89 -6.85 16.33
CA LEU A 217 -0.04 -6.63 15.17
C LEU A 217 -0.05 -7.84 14.25
N THR A 218 -0.20 -7.57 12.96
CA THR A 218 -0.08 -8.55 11.89
C THR A 218 0.80 -8.02 10.76
N LEU A 219 0.99 -8.79 9.69
CA LEU A 219 1.49 -8.30 8.41
C LEU A 219 0.38 -7.46 7.75
N ILE A 220 0.70 -6.25 7.35
CA ILE A 220 -0.20 -5.37 6.60
C ILE A 220 0.40 -4.99 5.26
N HIS A 221 -0.44 -4.84 4.26
CA HIS A 221 -0.06 -4.29 2.97
C HIS A 221 0.33 -2.81 3.09
N GLY A 222 -0.46 -2.05 3.81
CA GLY A 222 -0.24 -0.64 4.13
C GLY A 222 -0.79 0.36 3.10
N ASP A 223 -1.18 -0.11 1.90
CA ASP A 223 -1.66 0.75 0.79
C ASP A 223 -2.72 0.04 -0.07
N THR A 224 -3.78 -0.44 0.55
CA THR A 224 -4.82 -1.31 -0.04
C THR A 224 -5.88 -0.55 -0.84
N HIS A 225 -5.55 0.53 -1.56
CA HIS A 225 -6.52 1.17 -2.45
C HIS A 225 -6.75 0.35 -3.74
N SER A 226 -7.86 0.62 -4.44
CA SER A 226 -8.25 -0.12 -5.66
C SER A 226 -7.16 -0.17 -6.74
N GLY A 227 -6.32 0.86 -6.82
CA GLY A 227 -5.18 0.90 -7.75
C GLY A 227 -4.03 -0.06 -7.42
N ASN A 228 -4.08 -0.76 -6.28
CA ASN A 228 -3.12 -1.78 -5.87
C ASN A 228 -3.77 -3.17 -5.76
N LEU A 229 -4.97 -3.31 -6.33
CA LEU A 229 -5.72 -4.55 -6.37
C LEU A 229 -5.91 -5.04 -7.80
N PHE A 230 -6.09 -6.33 -7.96
CA PHE A 230 -6.54 -6.96 -9.18
C PHE A 230 -7.54 -8.06 -8.87
N VAL A 231 -8.32 -8.47 -9.87
CA VAL A 231 -9.28 -9.56 -9.76
C VAL A 231 -8.84 -10.68 -10.71
N ASP A 232 -8.67 -11.86 -10.16
CA ASP A 232 -8.31 -13.09 -10.85
C ASP A 232 -9.39 -14.14 -10.55
N ASP A 233 -10.20 -14.49 -11.54
CA ASP A 233 -11.32 -15.43 -11.44
C ASP A 233 -12.27 -15.13 -10.24
N GLY A 234 -12.65 -13.87 -10.09
CA GLY A 234 -13.53 -13.39 -9.01
C GLY A 234 -12.86 -13.21 -7.65
N ARG A 235 -11.60 -13.58 -7.50
CA ARG A 235 -10.81 -13.41 -6.28
C ARG A 235 -9.99 -12.13 -6.34
N THR A 236 -10.03 -11.33 -5.28
CA THR A 236 -9.20 -10.13 -5.16
C THR A 236 -7.75 -10.50 -4.81
N GLY A 237 -6.82 -9.99 -5.60
CA GLY A 237 -5.39 -10.09 -5.35
C GLY A 237 -4.76 -8.73 -5.05
N PHE A 238 -3.54 -8.73 -4.52
CA PHE A 238 -2.81 -7.54 -4.10
C PHE A 238 -1.45 -7.46 -4.77
N TYR A 239 -1.08 -6.25 -5.21
CA TYR A 239 0.25 -5.95 -5.74
C TYR A 239 0.72 -4.58 -5.23
N ASP A 240 1.97 -4.20 -5.51
CA ASP A 240 2.60 -2.97 -5.01
C ASP A 240 2.69 -2.90 -3.47
N TRP A 241 3.42 -3.84 -2.89
CA TRP A 241 3.67 -3.94 -1.44
C TRP A 241 4.76 -2.96 -0.95
N ALA A 242 4.90 -1.81 -1.60
CA ALA A 242 5.98 -0.85 -1.33
C ALA A 242 6.01 -0.35 0.12
N VAL A 243 4.87 -0.32 0.80
CA VAL A 243 4.74 0.14 2.19
C VAL A 243 4.34 -0.99 3.15
N VAL A 244 4.66 -2.23 2.77
CA VAL A 244 4.45 -3.41 3.63
C VAL A 244 5.05 -3.20 5.02
N GLY A 245 4.32 -3.57 6.03
CA GLY A 245 4.73 -3.36 7.42
C GLY A 245 4.08 -4.29 8.40
N ARG A 246 4.28 -4.03 9.69
CA ARG A 246 3.52 -4.64 10.78
C ARG A 246 2.63 -3.59 11.42
N GLY A 247 1.37 -3.92 11.58
CA GLY A 247 0.38 -3.03 12.18
C GLY A 247 -0.92 -3.75 12.50
N PRO A 248 -1.89 -3.07 13.09
CA PRO A 248 -3.25 -3.59 13.20
C PRO A 248 -3.86 -3.79 11.82
N GLY A 249 -4.46 -4.97 11.56
CA GLY A 249 -5.02 -5.30 10.25
C GLY A 249 -6.14 -4.35 9.82
N MET A 250 -6.87 -3.77 10.76
CA MET A 250 -7.89 -2.77 10.48
C MET A 250 -7.34 -1.53 9.73
N ARG A 251 -6.04 -1.29 9.76
CA ARG A 251 -5.42 -0.22 8.96
C ARG A 251 -5.61 -0.45 7.46
N ASP A 252 -5.41 -1.68 6.99
CA ASP A 252 -5.65 -2.03 5.58
C ASP A 252 -7.13 -1.97 5.21
N VAL A 253 -7.99 -2.48 6.11
CA VAL A 253 -9.45 -2.43 5.93
C VAL A 253 -9.95 -0.99 5.81
N ALA A 254 -9.56 -0.12 6.73
CA ALA A 254 -9.94 1.29 6.72
C ALA A 254 -9.40 2.01 5.48
N TYR A 255 -8.16 1.68 5.09
CA TYR A 255 -7.54 2.28 3.91
C TYR A 255 -8.32 1.91 2.64
N PHE A 256 -8.69 0.64 2.48
CA PHE A 256 -9.51 0.20 1.35
C PHE A 256 -10.89 0.89 1.35
N LEU A 257 -11.63 0.82 2.45
CA LEU A 257 -12.99 1.35 2.51
C LEU A 257 -13.05 2.87 2.25
N CYS A 258 -12.06 3.63 2.74
CA CYS A 258 -12.04 5.08 2.61
C CYS A 258 -11.47 5.60 1.28
N ASN A 259 -10.61 4.82 0.59
CA ASN A 259 -9.98 5.25 -0.65
C ASN A 259 -10.53 4.59 -1.92
N SER A 260 -11.29 3.49 -1.80
CA SER A 260 -11.67 2.66 -2.95
C SER A 260 -13.16 2.59 -3.19
N LEU A 261 -13.98 2.95 -2.23
CA LEU A 261 -15.43 2.91 -2.39
C LEU A 261 -16.01 4.32 -2.60
N PRO A 262 -16.95 4.48 -3.55
CA PRO A 262 -17.77 5.69 -3.61
C PRO A 262 -18.44 5.97 -2.26
N THR A 263 -18.61 7.23 -1.92
CA THR A 263 -19.13 7.64 -0.59
C THR A 263 -20.47 7.01 -0.23
N ASP A 264 -21.39 6.93 -1.18
CA ASP A 264 -22.71 6.32 -0.99
C ASP A 264 -22.61 4.81 -0.75
N VAL A 265 -21.77 4.10 -1.52
CA VAL A 265 -21.49 2.67 -1.33
C VAL A 265 -20.82 2.43 0.03
N ARG A 266 -19.82 3.23 0.39
CA ARG A 266 -19.19 3.13 1.71
C ARG A 266 -20.21 3.34 2.83
N ARG A 267 -21.03 4.37 2.75
CA ARG A 267 -22.06 4.68 3.77
C ARG A 267 -23.06 3.55 3.95
N SER A 268 -23.54 2.95 2.86
CA SER A 268 -24.51 1.86 2.93
C SER A 268 -23.90 0.54 3.40
N GLU A 269 -22.65 0.24 3.01
CA GLU A 269 -22.09 -1.10 3.13
C GLU A 269 -20.97 -1.28 4.16
N GLN A 270 -20.39 -0.19 4.69
CA GLN A 270 -19.22 -0.28 5.56
C GLN A 270 -19.44 -1.19 6.78
N HIS A 271 -20.60 -1.17 7.41
CA HIS A 271 -20.90 -2.02 8.55
C HIS A 271 -21.00 -3.50 8.17
N THR A 272 -21.60 -3.81 7.03
CA THR A 272 -21.69 -5.18 6.48
C THR A 272 -20.30 -5.69 6.11
N LEU A 273 -19.47 -4.86 5.47
CA LEU A 273 -18.09 -5.22 5.10
C LEU A 273 -17.21 -5.43 6.34
N LEU A 274 -17.32 -4.59 7.36
CA LEU A 274 -16.62 -4.77 8.63
C LEU A 274 -17.06 -6.06 9.35
N ALA A 275 -18.35 -6.38 9.33
CA ALA A 275 -18.87 -7.61 9.89
C ALA A 275 -18.31 -8.83 9.12
N SER A 276 -18.30 -8.79 7.80
CA SER A 276 -17.71 -9.84 6.95
C SER A 276 -16.23 -10.06 7.26
N TYR A 277 -15.45 -8.99 7.38
CA TYR A 277 -14.03 -9.07 7.77
C TYR A 277 -13.86 -9.71 9.14
N ARG A 278 -14.67 -9.31 10.13
CA ARG A 278 -14.62 -9.88 11.49
C ARG A 278 -14.97 -11.37 11.51
N CYS A 279 -16.04 -11.77 10.83
CA CYS A 279 -16.41 -13.18 10.69
C CYS A 279 -15.29 -14.00 10.07
N ALA A 280 -14.69 -13.50 8.98
CA ALA A 280 -13.58 -14.18 8.33
C ALA A 280 -12.32 -14.26 9.22
N LEU A 281 -12.04 -13.26 10.07
CA LEU A 281 -10.98 -13.35 11.08
C LEU A 281 -11.30 -14.46 12.12
N GLU A 282 -12.54 -14.51 12.62
CA GLU A 282 -12.97 -15.48 13.61
C GLU A 282 -12.91 -16.92 13.06
N ASP A 283 -13.34 -17.13 11.83
CA ASP A 283 -13.22 -18.40 11.10
C ASP A 283 -11.75 -18.87 10.98
N ASN A 284 -10.81 -17.93 11.00
CA ASN A 284 -9.36 -18.19 11.00
C ASN A 284 -8.72 -18.08 12.41
N GLY A 285 -9.52 -18.11 13.47
CA GLY A 285 -9.07 -18.19 14.86
C GLY A 285 -8.61 -16.86 15.49
N VAL A 286 -8.94 -15.73 14.90
CA VAL A 286 -8.61 -14.39 15.45
C VAL A 286 -9.88 -13.64 15.81
N ALA A 287 -10.11 -13.42 17.10
CA ALA A 287 -11.28 -12.67 17.57
C ALA A 287 -11.05 -11.17 17.52
N LEU A 288 -12.04 -10.46 17.01
CA LEU A 288 -12.11 -8.99 17.02
C LEU A 288 -13.56 -8.58 17.29
N ASP A 289 -13.83 -8.02 18.47
CA ASP A 289 -15.19 -7.59 18.80
C ASP A 289 -15.63 -6.37 17.99
N GLU A 290 -16.94 -6.20 17.84
CA GLU A 290 -17.54 -5.18 16.98
C GLU A 290 -17.17 -3.75 17.42
N ARG A 291 -17.19 -3.48 18.70
CA ARG A 291 -16.86 -2.16 19.25
C ARG A 291 -15.40 -1.79 18.94
N THR A 292 -14.49 -2.73 19.21
CA THR A 292 -13.06 -2.53 18.91
C THR A 292 -12.83 -2.38 17.40
N ALA A 293 -13.50 -3.17 16.57
CA ALA A 293 -13.40 -3.04 15.11
C ALA A 293 -13.84 -1.65 14.63
N LEU A 294 -14.98 -1.14 15.13
CA LEU A 294 -15.48 0.16 14.75
C LEU A 294 -14.57 1.30 15.25
N GLU A 295 -14.09 1.23 16.49
CA GLU A 295 -13.14 2.22 17.03
C GLU A 295 -11.83 2.25 16.20
N GLN A 296 -11.28 1.09 15.86
CA GLN A 296 -10.11 0.99 15.00
C GLN A 296 -10.39 1.49 13.58
N TYR A 297 -11.54 1.16 12.99
CA TYR A 297 -11.93 1.66 11.69
C TYR A 297 -11.96 3.18 11.66
N ARG A 298 -12.60 3.81 12.65
CA ARG A 298 -12.61 5.27 12.82
C ARG A 298 -11.20 5.84 12.95
N LEU A 299 -10.36 5.24 13.79
CA LEU A 299 -8.98 5.70 13.99
C LEU A 299 -8.14 5.57 12.73
N PHE A 300 -8.19 4.43 12.04
CA PHE A 300 -7.34 4.18 10.87
C PHE A 300 -7.85 4.84 9.58
N SER A 301 -9.10 5.32 9.53
CA SER A 301 -9.53 6.22 8.46
C SER A 301 -8.70 7.51 8.42
N LEU A 302 -8.20 7.95 9.57
CA LEU A 302 -7.24 9.05 9.64
C LEU A 302 -5.92 8.76 8.90
N TYR A 303 -5.44 7.52 8.95
CA TYR A 303 -4.24 7.14 8.17
C TYR A 303 -4.51 7.29 6.66
N SER A 304 -5.69 6.85 6.21
CA SER A 304 -6.14 7.04 4.82
C SER A 304 -6.17 8.51 4.42
N TRP A 305 -6.71 9.36 5.29
CA TRP A 305 -6.78 10.79 5.07
C TRP A 305 -5.38 11.43 4.99
N ILE A 306 -4.47 11.09 5.92
CA ILE A 306 -3.08 11.61 5.91
C ILE A 306 -2.39 11.25 4.59
N ALA A 307 -2.54 10.01 4.11
CA ALA A 307 -1.93 9.57 2.87
C ALA A 307 -2.50 10.32 1.65
N ALA A 308 -3.82 10.40 1.52
CA ALA A 308 -4.50 11.09 0.42
C ALA A 308 -4.17 12.59 0.39
N VAL A 309 -4.25 13.26 1.54
CA VAL A 309 -3.96 14.69 1.68
C VAL A 309 -2.48 14.99 1.39
N SER A 310 -1.57 14.15 1.88
CA SER A 310 -0.14 14.31 1.59
C SER A 310 0.17 14.14 0.10
N THR A 311 -0.48 13.19 -0.56
CA THR A 311 -0.32 12.97 -2.00
C THR A 311 -0.87 14.15 -2.81
N ALA A 312 -2.03 14.68 -2.45
CA ALA A 312 -2.60 15.86 -3.09
C ALA A 312 -1.70 17.11 -2.93
N ALA A 313 -1.09 17.28 -1.76
CA ALA A 313 -0.19 18.40 -1.46
C ALA A 313 1.08 18.41 -2.32
N VAL A 314 1.57 17.24 -2.73
CA VAL A 314 2.75 17.08 -3.60
C VAL A 314 2.44 17.47 -5.05
N GLY A 315 1.18 17.53 -5.42
CA GLY A 315 0.75 17.79 -6.80
C GLY A 315 0.96 16.59 -7.73
N SER A 316 1.28 16.86 -9.00
CA SER A 316 1.39 15.82 -10.03
C SER A 316 2.70 15.00 -10.01
N GLN A 317 3.51 15.11 -8.97
CA GLN A 317 4.81 14.41 -8.92
C GLN A 317 4.69 12.90 -8.80
N TRP A 318 3.65 12.40 -8.11
CA TRP A 318 3.47 10.96 -7.85
C TRP A 318 2.36 10.33 -8.68
N GLN A 319 1.29 11.09 -8.92
CA GLN A 319 0.14 10.67 -9.74
C GLN A 319 -0.60 11.88 -10.29
N PRO A 320 -1.51 11.72 -11.26
CA PRO A 320 -2.35 12.83 -11.74
C PRO A 320 -3.07 13.52 -10.58
N ILE A 321 -3.05 14.85 -10.58
CA ILE A 321 -3.59 15.65 -9.47
C ILE A 321 -5.09 15.43 -9.25
N GLU A 322 -5.82 15.12 -10.31
CA GLU A 322 -7.25 14.83 -10.27
C GLU A 322 -7.54 13.60 -9.43
N ILE A 323 -6.72 12.54 -9.55
CA ILE A 323 -6.83 11.30 -8.75
C ILE A 323 -6.52 11.60 -7.29
N ALA A 324 -5.44 12.35 -7.03
CA ALA A 324 -5.05 12.73 -5.67
C ALA A 324 -6.13 13.58 -4.98
N ARG A 325 -6.74 14.54 -5.69
CA ARG A 325 -7.83 15.37 -5.17
C ARG A 325 -9.09 14.55 -4.92
N ALA A 326 -9.45 13.64 -5.81
CA ALA A 326 -10.59 12.74 -5.59
C ALA A 326 -10.41 11.88 -4.33
N ALA A 327 -9.24 11.30 -4.12
CA ALA A 327 -8.92 10.55 -2.91
C ALA A 327 -8.98 11.45 -1.65
N MET A 328 -8.48 12.69 -1.71
CA MET A 328 -8.57 13.65 -0.61
C MET A 328 -10.03 13.98 -0.25
N VAL A 329 -10.91 14.17 -1.24
CA VAL A 329 -12.35 14.41 -1.02
C VAL A 329 -13.01 13.18 -0.40
N LEU A 330 -12.78 11.98 -0.95
CA LEU A 330 -13.35 10.73 -0.42
C LEU A 330 -12.96 10.50 1.04
N THR A 331 -11.68 10.65 1.35
CA THR A 331 -11.18 10.42 2.71
C THR A 331 -11.62 11.50 3.69
N THR A 332 -11.72 12.77 3.27
CA THR A 332 -12.26 13.84 4.11
C THR A 332 -13.73 13.60 4.45
N THR A 333 -14.54 13.19 3.47
CA THR A 333 -15.93 12.81 3.71
C THR A 333 -16.04 11.61 4.67
N ALA A 334 -15.10 10.64 4.58
CA ALA A 334 -15.05 9.53 5.51
C ALA A 334 -14.74 9.99 6.96
N ILE A 335 -13.80 10.92 7.13
CA ILE A 335 -13.47 11.52 8.43
C ILE A 335 -14.70 12.18 9.06
N GLU A 336 -15.45 12.95 8.28
CA GLU A 336 -16.68 13.61 8.73
C GLU A 336 -17.75 12.60 9.17
N ASP A 337 -18.06 11.63 8.30
CA ASP A 337 -19.07 10.59 8.56
C ASP A 337 -18.74 9.74 9.81
N LEU A 338 -17.45 9.51 10.07
CA LEU A 338 -16.96 8.67 11.16
C LEU A 338 -16.67 9.47 12.45
N ALA A 339 -16.93 10.79 12.46
CA ALA A 339 -16.67 11.68 13.58
C ALA A 339 -15.26 11.48 14.19
N VAL A 340 -14.24 11.51 13.32
CA VAL A 340 -12.85 11.16 13.72
C VAL A 340 -12.23 12.26 14.57
N VAL A 341 -12.58 13.52 14.33
CA VAL A 341 -12.06 14.64 15.14
C VAL A 341 -12.53 14.51 16.58
N GLU A 342 -13.79 14.19 16.81
CA GLU A 342 -14.34 13.95 18.15
C GLU A 342 -13.70 12.74 18.82
N LEU A 343 -13.41 11.67 18.07
CA LEU A 343 -12.67 10.51 18.58
C LEU A 343 -11.27 10.92 19.06
N LEU A 344 -10.56 11.71 18.26
CA LEU A 344 -9.22 12.18 18.62
C LEU A 344 -9.24 13.10 19.84
N GLU A 345 -10.17 14.03 19.92
CA GLU A 345 -10.31 14.93 21.07
C GLU A 345 -10.59 14.18 22.39
N GLN A 346 -11.28 13.03 22.31
CA GLN A 346 -11.49 12.17 23.48
C GLN A 346 -10.28 11.30 23.84
N ARG A 347 -9.43 10.97 22.85
CA ARG A 347 -8.31 10.05 23.02
C ARG A 347 -6.97 10.74 23.26
N LEU A 348 -6.85 11.98 22.84
CA LEU A 348 -5.63 12.77 23.03
C LEU A 348 -5.59 13.38 24.43
N PRO A 349 -4.42 13.35 25.09
CA PRO A 349 -4.26 13.91 26.44
C PRO A 349 -4.38 15.43 26.47
#